data_6d2a3547a8708f1e247ab2b996c74b4b
#
_entry.id   6d2a3547a8708f1e247ab2b996c74b4b
#
_cell.length_a   1.000
_cell.length_b   1.000
_cell.length_c   1.000
_cell.angle_alpha   90.00
_cell.angle_beta   90.00
_cell.angle_gamma   90.00
#
_symmetry.space_group_name_H-M   'P 1'
#
loop_
_entity.id
_entity.type
_entity.pdbx_description
1 polymer ?
#
loop_
_entity_poly.entity_id
_entity_poly.type
_entity_poly.pdbx_seq_one_letter_code
_entity_poly.pdbx_strand_id
1 'polypeptide(L)'
;MSEKPILGVLLGNSAGVGPELVAMLALRDYYKDYCRPVIIGDLRMFEHGLKVVGGDVPHYAVDDLSQCDWTKGFPVLDLKDQDPAQVVYGEANAYCGASDLRQLDTGIELCKTGKIEGFVFGPFHKGAMKMAGLHDESEHTYLAHAFNLTTPFCEVNMMDDLMTVRATSHIPISDVSANLTETTLREAIELGEITGESLGHKPRIAVAALNPHCGEFGLCGREEVDVIGPTIEKVVKETGWNVTGPYSADTLFISALAGDFDVVVTMYHDQGQIALKLVGFQRCITVAGGQPYPIATCAHGTAFDKVGKASVTTDSFERAVRTTAKMALAKREKISG
;
A
#
# COMPACT_ATOMS: atom_id res chain seq x y z
N MET A 1 -3.52 27.71 1.28
CA MET A 1 -3.33 26.28 1.55
C MET A 1 -4.23 25.52 0.59
N SER A 2 -3.71 24.56 -0.17
CA SER A 2 -4.54 23.71 -1.04
C SER A 2 -5.58 22.97 -0.18
N GLU A 3 -6.79 22.82 -0.69
CA GLU A 3 -7.85 22.07 0.01
C GLU A 3 -7.39 20.61 0.21
N LYS A 4 -7.62 20.07 1.42
CA LYS A 4 -7.23 18.67 1.74
C LYS A 4 -7.90 17.69 0.77
N PRO A 5 -7.20 16.61 0.34
CA PRO A 5 -7.76 15.65 -0.60
C PRO A 5 -8.95 14.88 0.01
N ILE A 6 -9.90 14.48 -0.82
CA ILE A 6 -10.95 13.54 -0.42
C ILE A 6 -10.41 12.13 -0.58
N LEU A 7 -10.34 11.38 0.52
CA LEU A 7 -9.87 9.99 0.50
C LEU A 7 -10.97 9.04 0.96
N GLY A 8 -11.10 7.92 0.26
CA GLY A 8 -11.84 6.76 0.75
C GLY A 8 -11.09 6.10 1.90
N VAL A 9 -11.82 5.71 2.94
CA VAL A 9 -11.31 4.91 4.07
C VAL A 9 -12.17 3.66 4.15
N LEU A 10 -11.69 2.57 3.53
CA LEU A 10 -12.39 1.31 3.49
C LEU A 10 -12.23 0.59 4.83
N LEU A 11 -13.33 0.05 5.37
CA LEU A 11 -13.33 -0.59 6.69
C LEU A 11 -12.44 -1.84 6.75
N GLY A 12 -12.21 -2.51 5.62
CA GLY A 12 -11.50 -3.77 5.58
C GLY A 12 -12.39 -4.95 5.98
N ASN A 13 -11.75 -6.10 6.25
CA ASN A 13 -12.48 -7.33 6.57
C ASN A 13 -13.19 -7.22 7.92
N SER A 14 -14.50 -7.41 7.91
CA SER A 14 -15.37 -7.26 9.08
C SER A 14 -15.11 -8.30 10.18
N ALA A 15 -14.58 -9.49 9.83
CA ALA A 15 -14.20 -10.51 10.81
C ALA A 15 -12.85 -10.24 11.49
N GLY A 16 -12.11 -9.21 11.02
CA GLY A 16 -10.80 -8.80 11.54
C GLY A 16 -10.85 -7.43 12.23
N VAL A 17 -9.67 -6.86 12.43
CA VAL A 17 -9.48 -5.58 13.16
C VAL A 17 -9.72 -4.33 12.31
N GLY A 18 -10.09 -4.46 11.03
CA GLY A 18 -10.28 -3.32 10.14
C GLY A 18 -11.23 -2.25 10.67
N PRO A 19 -12.49 -2.59 11.06
CA PRO A 19 -13.44 -1.64 11.63
C PRO A 19 -12.92 -0.96 12.92
N GLU A 20 -12.17 -1.70 13.76
CA GLU A 20 -11.56 -1.14 14.98
C GLU A 20 -10.47 -0.12 14.64
N LEU A 21 -9.59 -0.41 13.66
CA LEU A 21 -8.55 0.52 13.21
C LEU A 21 -9.14 1.82 12.69
N VAL A 22 -10.14 1.74 11.83
CA VAL A 22 -10.82 2.92 11.27
C VAL A 22 -11.47 3.74 12.39
N ALA A 23 -12.15 3.08 13.34
CA ALA A 23 -12.77 3.72 14.49
C ALA A 23 -11.75 4.40 15.41
N MET A 24 -10.60 3.77 15.70
CA MET A 24 -9.54 4.35 16.52
C MET A 24 -9.01 5.66 15.94
N LEU A 25 -8.81 5.74 14.62
CA LEU A 25 -8.35 6.96 13.97
C LEU A 25 -9.44 8.04 13.95
N ALA A 26 -10.70 7.66 13.78
CA ALA A 26 -11.83 8.57 13.85
C ALA A 26 -11.95 9.21 15.25
N LEU A 27 -11.82 8.41 16.32
CA LEU A 27 -11.85 8.90 17.72
C LEU A 27 -10.74 9.91 18.03
N ARG A 28 -9.58 9.79 17.39
CA ARG A 28 -8.47 10.72 17.56
C ARG A 28 -8.52 11.92 16.60
N ASP A 29 -9.55 12.02 15.78
CA ASP A 29 -9.67 13.04 14.74
C ASP A 29 -8.50 13.05 13.74
N TYR A 30 -7.73 11.95 13.66
CA TYR A 30 -6.49 11.86 12.92
C TYR A 30 -6.65 12.17 11.43
N TYR A 31 -7.75 11.72 10.83
CA TYR A 31 -8.00 11.97 9.40
C TYR A 31 -8.07 13.46 9.06
N LYS A 32 -8.61 14.28 9.97
CA LYS A 32 -8.80 15.72 9.72
C LYS A 32 -7.50 16.48 9.49
N ASP A 33 -6.37 15.94 9.95
CA ASP A 33 -5.07 16.59 9.74
C ASP A 33 -4.60 16.45 8.29
N TYR A 34 -4.98 15.37 7.61
CA TYR A 34 -4.43 14.99 6.30
C TYR A 34 -5.44 15.02 5.15
N CYS A 35 -6.70 14.67 5.40
CA CYS A 35 -7.69 14.52 4.34
C CYS A 35 -9.10 14.89 4.79
N ARG A 36 -10.02 14.87 3.83
CA ARG A 36 -11.47 14.79 4.05
C ARG A 36 -11.87 13.32 3.85
N PRO A 37 -12.02 12.55 4.93
CA PRO A 37 -12.27 11.12 4.82
C PRO A 37 -13.73 10.85 4.44
N VAL A 38 -13.94 9.81 3.61
CA VAL A 38 -15.23 9.17 3.40
C VAL A 38 -15.06 7.72 3.82
N ILE A 39 -15.71 7.31 4.91
CA ILE A 39 -15.68 5.91 5.34
C ILE A 39 -16.53 5.10 4.35
N ILE A 40 -15.99 3.99 3.86
CA ILE A 40 -16.65 3.12 2.87
C ILE A 40 -16.81 1.74 3.48
N GLY A 41 -18.05 1.29 3.61
CA GLY A 41 -18.42 0.00 4.17
C GLY A 41 -19.82 0.05 4.78
N ASP A 42 -20.21 -0.99 5.52
CA ASP A 42 -21.50 -0.99 6.23
C ASP A 42 -21.43 -0.12 7.49
N LEU A 43 -22.36 0.82 7.63
CA LEU A 43 -22.42 1.74 8.78
C LEU A 43 -22.42 0.99 10.11
N ARG A 44 -23.16 -0.12 10.20
CA ARG A 44 -23.26 -0.93 11.43
C ARG A 44 -21.91 -1.53 11.82
N MET A 45 -21.04 -1.84 10.83
CA MET A 45 -19.70 -2.33 11.11
C MET A 45 -18.77 -1.21 11.61
N PHE A 46 -18.91 0.02 11.12
CA PHE A 46 -18.19 1.16 11.68
C PHE A 46 -18.64 1.45 13.12
N GLU A 47 -19.96 1.46 13.38
CA GLU A 47 -20.52 1.60 14.72
C GLU A 47 -20.10 0.47 15.67
N HIS A 48 -20.01 -0.77 15.16
CA HIS A 48 -19.46 -1.90 15.90
C HIS A 48 -18.00 -1.66 16.29
N GLY A 49 -17.17 -1.18 15.34
CA GLY A 49 -15.79 -0.78 15.61
C GLY A 49 -15.69 0.29 16.71
N LEU A 50 -16.49 1.35 16.64
CA LEU A 50 -16.58 2.39 17.69
C LEU A 50 -16.92 1.80 19.05
N LYS A 51 -17.91 0.91 19.11
CA LYS A 51 -18.30 0.23 20.34
C LYS A 51 -17.16 -0.63 20.93
N VAL A 52 -16.43 -1.38 20.10
CA VAL A 52 -15.31 -2.21 20.55
C VAL A 52 -14.20 -1.34 21.13
N VAL A 53 -13.88 -0.22 20.51
CA VAL A 53 -12.81 0.68 20.99
C VAL A 53 -13.27 1.61 22.14
N GLY A 54 -14.53 1.51 22.54
CA GLY A 54 -15.07 2.21 23.71
C GLY A 54 -15.29 3.71 23.53
N GLY A 55 -15.65 4.15 22.31
CA GLY A 55 -15.90 5.56 22.02
C GLY A 55 -16.99 5.79 20.99
N ASP A 56 -17.29 7.04 20.74
CA ASP A 56 -18.22 7.50 19.71
C ASP A 56 -17.73 8.81 19.09
N VAL A 57 -18.08 9.03 17.84
CA VAL A 57 -17.80 10.27 17.09
C VAL A 57 -19.04 10.65 16.29
N PRO A 58 -19.26 11.94 16.01
CA PRO A 58 -20.29 12.35 15.08
C PRO A 58 -20.07 11.69 13.70
N HIS A 59 -21.04 10.91 13.25
CA HIS A 59 -21.02 10.26 11.94
C HIS A 59 -22.44 10.13 11.39
N TYR A 60 -22.56 9.91 10.09
CA TYR A 60 -23.86 9.79 9.43
C TYR A 60 -23.73 9.06 8.10
N ALA A 61 -24.80 8.35 7.72
CA ALA A 61 -24.86 7.66 6.42
C ALA A 61 -25.05 8.63 5.27
N VAL A 62 -24.39 8.33 4.14
CA VAL A 62 -24.63 8.94 2.85
C VAL A 62 -24.82 7.86 1.78
N ASP A 63 -25.65 8.13 0.79
CA ASP A 63 -25.82 7.27 -0.38
C ASP A 63 -24.98 7.77 -1.58
N ASP A 64 -24.54 9.04 -1.56
CA ASP A 64 -23.65 9.65 -2.56
C ASP A 64 -22.76 10.72 -1.92
N LEU A 65 -21.54 10.90 -2.47
CA LEU A 65 -20.55 11.83 -1.92
C LEU A 65 -20.95 13.31 -2.02
N SER A 66 -21.92 13.67 -2.86
CA SER A 66 -22.49 15.03 -2.88
C SER A 66 -23.20 15.41 -1.59
N GLN A 67 -23.55 14.43 -0.76
CA GLN A 67 -24.18 14.62 0.56
C GLN A 67 -23.15 14.82 1.67
N CYS A 68 -21.85 14.71 1.41
CA CYS A 68 -20.80 14.81 2.41
C CYS A 68 -20.69 16.26 2.96
N ASP A 69 -20.80 16.38 4.27
CA ASP A 69 -20.60 17.60 5.03
C ASP A 69 -19.73 17.29 6.26
N TRP A 70 -18.43 17.45 6.11
CA TRP A 70 -17.44 17.14 7.17
C TRP A 70 -17.57 18.01 8.41
N THR A 71 -18.41 19.06 8.39
CA THR A 71 -18.73 19.86 9.60
C THR A 71 -19.69 19.12 10.53
N LYS A 72 -20.46 18.16 10.03
CA LYS A 72 -21.39 17.32 10.79
C LYS A 72 -20.77 16.09 11.42
N GLY A 73 -19.57 15.71 10.98
CA GLY A 73 -18.89 14.49 11.42
C GLY A 73 -18.35 13.68 10.25
N PHE A 74 -18.18 12.38 10.46
CA PHE A 74 -17.65 11.47 9.44
C PHE A 74 -18.77 10.97 8.51
N PRO A 75 -18.75 11.30 7.21
CA PRO A 75 -19.66 10.68 6.26
C PRO A 75 -19.28 9.21 6.05
N VAL A 76 -20.25 8.32 6.12
CA VAL A 76 -20.14 6.89 5.84
C VAL A 76 -20.93 6.58 4.58
N LEU A 77 -20.25 6.22 3.49
CA LEU A 77 -20.90 5.66 2.30
C LEU A 77 -21.35 4.26 2.66
N ASP A 78 -22.62 4.15 3.03
CA ASP A 78 -23.19 2.94 3.64
C ASP A 78 -23.54 1.89 2.58
N LEU A 79 -22.77 0.82 2.52
CA LEU A 79 -22.96 -0.27 1.56
C LEU A 79 -24.13 -1.20 1.93
N LYS A 80 -24.58 -1.18 3.18
CA LYS A 80 -25.73 -1.97 3.68
C LYS A 80 -25.59 -3.49 3.41
N ASP A 81 -24.37 -4.01 3.49
CA ASP A 81 -24.05 -5.38 3.06
C ASP A 81 -23.54 -6.29 4.18
N GLN A 82 -23.41 -5.77 5.41
CA GLN A 82 -22.94 -6.52 6.56
C GLN A 82 -23.85 -6.32 7.77
N ASP A 83 -24.23 -7.42 8.42
CA ASP A 83 -24.90 -7.40 9.71
C ASP A 83 -23.93 -7.89 10.78
N PRO A 84 -23.55 -7.08 11.79
CA PRO A 84 -22.64 -7.50 12.85
C PRO A 84 -23.06 -8.81 13.56
N ALA A 85 -24.35 -9.09 13.60
CA ALA A 85 -24.88 -10.33 14.20
C ALA A 85 -24.61 -11.59 13.37
N GLN A 86 -24.29 -11.42 12.07
CA GLN A 86 -23.98 -12.52 11.15
C GLN A 86 -22.47 -12.70 10.92
N VAL A 87 -21.65 -11.76 11.40
CA VAL A 87 -20.20 -11.85 11.26
C VAL A 87 -19.64 -12.87 12.22
N VAL A 88 -18.92 -13.85 11.69
CA VAL A 88 -18.10 -14.78 12.48
C VAL A 88 -16.73 -14.17 12.68
N TYR A 89 -16.52 -13.57 13.84
CA TYR A 89 -15.27 -12.84 14.16
C TYR A 89 -14.10 -13.80 14.32
N GLY A 90 -12.93 -13.40 13.81
CA GLY A 90 -11.70 -14.18 13.91
C GLY A 90 -11.60 -15.35 12.93
N GLU A 91 -12.49 -15.44 11.94
CA GLU A 91 -12.51 -16.50 10.94
C GLU A 91 -12.71 -15.97 9.53
N ALA A 92 -11.96 -16.55 8.58
CA ALA A 92 -12.14 -16.23 7.16
C ALA A 92 -13.42 -16.87 6.63
N ASN A 93 -14.30 -16.09 6.02
CA ASN A 93 -15.55 -16.56 5.45
C ASN A 93 -15.95 -15.75 4.21
N ALA A 94 -16.78 -16.36 3.35
CA ALA A 94 -17.25 -15.73 2.11
C ALA A 94 -18.12 -14.48 2.34
N TYR A 95 -18.87 -14.42 3.44
CA TYR A 95 -19.75 -13.30 3.75
C TYR A 95 -18.95 -12.02 3.95
N CYS A 96 -17.87 -12.07 4.74
CA CYS A 96 -16.95 -10.94 4.94
C CYS A 96 -16.12 -10.65 3.67
N GLY A 97 -15.70 -11.72 2.96
CA GLY A 97 -14.96 -11.56 1.70
C GLY A 97 -15.76 -10.88 0.60
N ALA A 98 -17.08 -11.08 0.54
CA ALA A 98 -17.95 -10.39 -0.41
C ALA A 98 -18.00 -8.87 -0.12
N SER A 99 -18.04 -8.48 1.15
CA SER A 99 -17.95 -7.06 1.53
C SER A 99 -16.57 -6.46 1.24
N ASP A 100 -15.48 -7.23 1.45
CA ASP A 100 -14.12 -6.79 1.08
C ASP A 100 -14.07 -6.40 -0.41
N LEU A 101 -14.59 -7.27 -1.29
CA LEU A 101 -14.66 -7.00 -2.74
C LEU A 101 -15.53 -5.79 -3.05
N ARG A 102 -16.70 -5.69 -2.43
CA ARG A 102 -17.62 -4.58 -2.67
C ARG A 102 -17.05 -3.23 -2.21
N GLN A 103 -16.36 -3.19 -1.09
CA GLN A 103 -15.63 -2.00 -0.64
C GLN A 103 -14.57 -1.60 -1.66
N LEU A 104 -13.79 -2.58 -2.16
CA LEU A 104 -12.72 -2.36 -3.13
C LEU A 104 -13.30 -1.83 -4.46
N ASP A 105 -14.35 -2.45 -5.00
CA ASP A 105 -15.06 -2.00 -6.20
C ASP A 105 -15.56 -0.57 -6.07
N THR A 106 -16.15 -0.26 -4.91
CA THR A 106 -16.66 1.09 -4.61
C THR A 106 -15.52 2.10 -4.61
N GLY A 107 -14.39 1.81 -3.95
CA GLY A 107 -13.21 2.68 -3.94
C GLY A 107 -12.64 2.92 -5.34
N ILE A 108 -12.56 1.87 -6.15
CA ILE A 108 -12.10 1.93 -7.55
C ILE A 108 -13.02 2.84 -8.38
N GLU A 109 -14.34 2.64 -8.29
CA GLU A 109 -15.31 3.41 -9.07
C GLU A 109 -15.30 4.89 -8.67
N LEU A 110 -15.19 5.18 -7.38
CA LEU A 110 -15.08 6.55 -6.89
C LEU A 110 -13.79 7.25 -7.37
N CYS A 111 -12.67 6.51 -7.46
CA CYS A 111 -11.45 7.01 -8.07
C CYS A 111 -11.63 7.30 -9.56
N LYS A 112 -12.18 6.35 -10.34
CA LYS A 112 -12.40 6.50 -11.78
C LYS A 112 -13.31 7.67 -12.11
N THR A 113 -14.32 7.92 -11.28
CA THR A 113 -15.27 9.04 -11.46
C THR A 113 -14.76 10.36 -10.87
N GLY A 114 -13.56 10.40 -10.29
CA GLY A 114 -12.96 11.59 -9.71
C GLY A 114 -13.65 12.09 -8.42
N LYS A 115 -14.47 11.25 -7.80
CA LYS A 115 -15.17 11.59 -6.55
C LYS A 115 -14.25 11.50 -5.34
N ILE A 116 -13.22 10.64 -5.37
CA ILE A 116 -12.12 10.59 -4.42
C ILE A 116 -10.77 10.60 -5.14
N GLU A 117 -9.74 11.04 -4.47
CA GLU A 117 -8.40 11.21 -5.04
C GLU A 117 -7.47 10.01 -4.79
N GLY A 118 -7.93 9.08 -3.98
CA GLY A 118 -7.29 7.83 -3.59
C GLY A 118 -8.01 7.22 -2.41
N PHE A 119 -7.54 6.09 -1.93
CA PHE A 119 -8.12 5.46 -0.75
C PHE A 119 -7.10 4.67 0.07
N VAL A 120 -7.41 4.50 1.34
CA VAL A 120 -6.76 3.56 2.23
C VAL A 120 -7.75 2.49 2.64
N PHE A 121 -7.26 1.31 2.95
CA PHE A 121 -8.13 0.22 3.39
C PHE A 121 -7.59 -0.47 4.63
N GLY A 122 -8.50 -0.77 5.57
CA GLY A 122 -8.24 -1.72 6.65
C GLY A 122 -7.89 -3.09 6.06
N PRO A 123 -7.18 -3.96 6.79
CA PRO A 123 -6.73 -5.23 6.25
C PRO A 123 -7.85 -6.06 5.65
N PHE A 124 -7.74 -6.42 4.38
CA PHE A 124 -8.57 -7.41 3.72
C PHE A 124 -8.06 -8.83 3.99
N HIS A 125 -8.91 -9.83 3.81
CA HIS A 125 -8.53 -11.22 3.93
C HIS A 125 -8.59 -11.95 2.59
N LYS A 126 -7.42 -12.16 1.96
CA LYS A 126 -7.30 -12.79 0.63
C LYS A 126 -8.08 -14.11 0.51
N GLY A 127 -7.98 -14.98 1.52
CA GLY A 127 -8.72 -16.24 1.54
C GLY A 127 -10.24 -16.05 1.56
N ALA A 128 -10.76 -15.09 2.34
CA ALA A 128 -12.17 -14.74 2.39
C ALA A 128 -12.65 -14.16 1.03
N MET A 129 -11.86 -13.26 0.42
CA MET A 129 -12.15 -12.72 -0.90
C MET A 129 -12.19 -13.82 -1.98
N LYS A 130 -11.29 -14.81 -1.91
CA LYS A 130 -11.31 -15.97 -2.81
C LYS A 130 -12.55 -16.84 -2.59
N MET A 131 -12.98 -17.08 -1.35
CA MET A 131 -14.22 -17.76 -1.04
C MET A 131 -15.46 -17.02 -1.59
N ALA A 132 -15.35 -15.69 -1.72
CA ALA A 132 -16.39 -14.83 -2.29
C ALA A 132 -16.29 -14.65 -3.81
N GLY A 133 -15.33 -15.29 -4.48
CA GLY A 133 -15.22 -15.27 -5.95
C GLY A 133 -14.09 -14.41 -6.52
N LEU A 134 -13.13 -13.96 -5.71
CA LEU A 134 -11.93 -13.32 -6.25
C LEU A 134 -11.12 -14.33 -7.06
N HIS A 135 -10.97 -14.07 -8.36
CA HIS A 135 -10.18 -14.90 -9.28
C HIS A 135 -8.73 -14.45 -9.37
N ASP A 136 -8.44 -13.18 -9.09
CA ASP A 136 -7.09 -12.61 -9.12
C ASP A 136 -6.19 -13.20 -8.03
N GLU A 137 -4.88 -13.15 -8.25
CA GLU A 137 -3.90 -13.67 -7.29
C GLU A 137 -3.87 -12.84 -5.99
N SER A 138 -4.14 -11.54 -6.11
CA SER A 138 -4.12 -10.58 -5.00
C SER A 138 -5.02 -9.39 -5.28
N GLU A 139 -5.28 -8.57 -4.25
CA GLU A 139 -5.93 -7.28 -4.37
C GLU A 139 -5.15 -6.33 -5.30
N HIS A 140 -3.82 -6.41 -5.35
CA HIS A 140 -3.00 -5.58 -6.26
C HIS A 140 -3.22 -5.95 -7.72
N THR A 141 -3.32 -7.25 -8.03
CA THR A 141 -3.64 -7.74 -9.37
C THR A 141 -5.07 -7.34 -9.76
N TYR A 142 -6.00 -7.46 -8.82
CA TYR A 142 -7.37 -7.00 -9.02
C TYR A 142 -7.45 -5.50 -9.35
N LEU A 143 -6.75 -4.66 -8.59
CA LEU A 143 -6.64 -3.22 -8.85
C LEU A 143 -6.07 -2.94 -10.24
N ALA A 144 -4.98 -3.61 -10.61
CA ALA A 144 -4.35 -3.43 -11.90
C ALA A 144 -5.30 -3.77 -13.07
N HIS A 145 -6.01 -4.89 -12.98
CA HIS A 145 -7.03 -5.25 -13.97
C HIS A 145 -8.17 -4.24 -14.00
N ALA A 146 -8.69 -3.85 -12.84
CA ALA A 146 -9.78 -2.88 -12.75
C ALA A 146 -9.42 -1.51 -13.34
N PHE A 147 -8.16 -1.07 -13.22
CA PHE A 147 -7.66 0.17 -13.82
C PHE A 147 -7.08 0.00 -15.22
N ASN A 148 -7.09 -1.20 -15.80
CA ASN A 148 -6.54 -1.53 -17.12
C ASN A 148 -5.06 -1.13 -17.25
N LEU A 149 -4.24 -1.45 -16.25
CA LEU A 149 -2.83 -1.12 -16.26
C LEU A 149 -2.07 -1.90 -17.33
N THR A 150 -1.15 -1.21 -17.98
CA THR A 150 -0.19 -1.77 -18.94
C THR A 150 1.26 -1.57 -18.50
N THR A 151 1.48 -0.85 -17.41
CA THR A 151 2.78 -0.59 -16.78
C THR A 151 3.04 -1.57 -15.65
N PRO A 152 4.27 -1.73 -15.18
CA PRO A 152 4.58 -2.54 -14.02
C PRO A 152 3.78 -2.12 -12.78
N PHE A 153 3.27 -3.09 -12.06
CA PHE A 153 2.57 -2.89 -10.80
C PHE A 153 2.94 -3.99 -9.81
N CYS A 154 3.06 -3.63 -8.56
CA CYS A 154 3.28 -4.59 -7.47
C CYS A 154 3.01 -3.94 -6.13
N GLU A 155 3.02 -4.76 -5.09
CA GLU A 155 3.14 -4.32 -3.72
C GLU A 155 4.49 -3.62 -3.50
N VAL A 156 4.46 -2.35 -3.12
CA VAL A 156 5.64 -1.57 -2.71
C VAL A 156 5.60 -1.38 -1.21
N ASN A 157 6.64 -1.82 -0.52
CA ASN A 157 6.74 -1.62 0.92
C ASN A 157 7.44 -0.29 1.20
N MET A 158 6.88 0.45 2.13
CA MET A 158 7.37 1.77 2.47
C MET A 158 7.50 1.90 3.99
N MET A 159 8.59 2.50 4.43
CA MET A 159 8.81 2.90 5.81
C MET A 159 9.25 4.36 5.84
N ASP A 160 8.44 5.22 6.47
CA ASP A 160 8.55 6.66 6.38
C ASP A 160 8.56 7.12 4.89
N ASP A 161 9.64 7.69 4.37
CA ASP A 161 9.76 8.10 2.97
C ASP A 161 10.64 7.14 2.13
N LEU A 162 11.14 6.03 2.72
CA LEU A 162 11.93 5.02 2.01
C LEU A 162 11.02 3.91 1.47
N MET A 163 11.08 3.68 0.17
CA MET A 163 10.38 2.60 -0.53
C MET A 163 11.32 1.44 -0.84
N THR A 164 10.79 0.22 -0.85
CA THR A 164 11.47 -0.94 -1.44
C THR A 164 10.60 -1.59 -2.49
N VAL A 165 11.20 -1.85 -3.64
CA VAL A 165 10.68 -2.66 -4.73
C VAL A 165 11.61 -3.84 -4.96
N ARG A 166 11.19 -4.86 -5.70
CA ARG A 166 11.98 -6.08 -5.86
C ARG A 166 11.89 -6.64 -7.27
N ALA A 167 13.02 -7.09 -7.78
CA ALA A 167 13.11 -7.70 -9.11
C ALA A 167 12.47 -9.09 -9.14
N THR A 168 12.56 -9.87 -8.04
CA THR A 168 11.87 -11.15 -7.87
C THR A 168 11.10 -11.18 -6.56
N SER A 169 9.94 -11.86 -6.53
CA SER A 169 9.07 -11.94 -5.36
C SER A 169 8.39 -13.30 -5.29
N HIS A 170 8.19 -13.82 -4.06
CA HIS A 170 7.44 -15.06 -3.77
C HIS A 170 7.88 -16.29 -4.60
N ILE A 171 9.17 -16.37 -4.92
CA ILE A 171 9.80 -17.54 -5.55
C ILE A 171 10.82 -18.18 -4.59
N PRO A 172 11.17 -19.47 -4.77
CA PRO A 172 12.25 -20.09 -4.01
C PRO A 172 13.56 -19.31 -4.18
N ILE A 173 14.36 -19.22 -3.13
CA ILE A 173 15.64 -18.50 -3.18
C ILE A 173 16.60 -19.13 -4.21
N SER A 174 16.50 -20.45 -4.46
CA SER A 174 17.25 -21.16 -5.51
C SER A 174 16.98 -20.64 -6.92
N ASP A 175 15.83 -20.04 -7.14
CA ASP A 175 15.36 -19.62 -8.45
C ASP A 175 15.62 -18.12 -8.72
N VAL A 176 16.11 -17.39 -7.72
CA VAL A 176 16.31 -15.93 -7.81
C VAL A 176 17.28 -15.58 -8.94
N SER A 177 18.47 -16.20 -8.97
CA SER A 177 19.48 -15.90 -10.00
C SER A 177 18.95 -16.16 -11.42
N ALA A 178 18.24 -17.27 -11.62
CA ALA A 178 17.67 -17.63 -12.93
C ALA A 178 16.52 -16.69 -13.38
N ASN A 179 15.80 -16.09 -12.43
CA ASN A 179 14.72 -15.16 -12.71
C ASN A 179 15.15 -13.68 -12.69
N LEU A 180 16.39 -13.40 -12.30
CA LEU A 180 16.97 -12.06 -12.37
C LEU A 180 17.46 -11.80 -13.80
N THR A 181 16.65 -11.09 -14.57
CA THR A 181 16.91 -10.75 -15.97
C THR A 181 16.92 -9.24 -16.17
N GLU A 182 17.39 -8.77 -17.33
CA GLU A 182 17.26 -7.35 -17.71
C GLU A 182 15.78 -6.90 -17.60
N THR A 183 14.83 -7.71 -18.04
CA THR A 183 13.40 -7.37 -18.02
C THR A 183 12.88 -7.21 -16.59
N THR A 184 13.08 -8.21 -15.73
CA THR A 184 12.56 -8.18 -14.36
C THR A 184 13.19 -7.06 -13.52
N LEU A 185 14.47 -6.78 -13.72
CA LEU A 185 15.14 -5.67 -13.03
C LEU A 185 14.68 -4.32 -13.55
N ARG A 186 14.52 -4.18 -14.87
CA ARG A 186 14.00 -2.94 -15.49
C ARG A 186 12.59 -2.63 -14.99
N GLU A 187 11.70 -3.62 -14.98
CA GLU A 187 10.34 -3.46 -14.46
C GLU A 187 10.32 -3.03 -12.99
N ALA A 188 11.22 -3.57 -12.16
CA ALA A 188 11.35 -3.14 -10.77
C ALA A 188 11.86 -1.70 -10.63
N ILE A 189 12.83 -1.28 -11.45
CA ILE A 189 13.32 0.10 -11.49
C ILE A 189 12.20 1.05 -11.95
N GLU A 190 11.47 0.70 -13.00
CA GLU A 190 10.35 1.48 -13.51
C GLU A 190 9.23 1.62 -12.46
N LEU A 191 8.88 0.53 -11.77
CA LEU A 191 7.94 0.57 -10.67
C LEU A 191 8.41 1.50 -9.54
N GLY A 192 9.71 1.47 -9.23
CA GLY A 192 10.34 2.36 -8.25
C GLY A 192 10.26 3.82 -8.67
N GLU A 193 10.51 4.14 -9.94
CA GLU A 193 10.40 5.50 -10.48
C GLU A 193 8.96 6.01 -10.40
N ILE A 194 8.01 5.26 -10.97
CA ILE A 194 6.58 5.66 -11.02
C ILE A 194 6.03 5.87 -9.60
N THR A 195 6.33 4.93 -8.69
CA THR A 195 5.81 5.00 -7.32
C THR A 195 6.53 6.10 -6.52
N GLY A 196 7.84 6.24 -6.68
CA GLY A 196 8.63 7.30 -6.04
C GLY A 196 8.21 8.71 -6.46
N GLU A 197 7.98 8.91 -7.75
CA GLU A 197 7.45 10.19 -8.28
C GLU A 197 6.09 10.58 -7.70
N SER A 198 5.31 9.60 -7.24
CA SER A 198 4.02 9.88 -6.59
C SER A 198 4.14 10.65 -5.27
N LEU A 199 5.34 10.73 -4.69
CA LEU A 199 5.64 11.57 -3.51
C LEU A 199 5.90 13.05 -3.83
N GLY A 200 5.86 13.43 -5.12
CA GLY A 200 5.97 14.83 -5.56
C GLY A 200 7.38 15.29 -5.95
N HIS A 201 8.34 14.38 -6.06
CA HIS A 201 9.69 14.67 -6.55
C HIS A 201 10.25 13.50 -7.37
N LYS A 202 11.32 13.76 -8.13
CA LYS A 202 12.05 12.69 -8.83
C LYS A 202 12.81 11.84 -7.81
N PRO A 203 12.60 10.53 -7.77
CA PRO A 203 13.22 9.66 -6.77
C PRO A 203 14.71 9.45 -7.07
N ARG A 204 15.50 9.24 -6.02
CA ARG A 204 16.86 8.72 -6.06
C ARG A 204 16.77 7.21 -5.83
N ILE A 205 17.08 6.43 -6.86
CA ILE A 205 16.91 4.97 -6.86
C ILE A 205 18.26 4.30 -6.68
N ALA A 206 18.39 3.49 -5.64
CA ALA A 206 19.53 2.61 -5.44
C ALA A 206 19.17 1.17 -5.78
N VAL A 207 20.03 0.50 -6.55
CA VAL A 207 19.87 -0.92 -6.88
C VAL A 207 20.82 -1.74 -6.02
N ALA A 208 20.28 -2.70 -5.26
CA ALA A 208 21.09 -3.61 -4.46
C ALA A 208 21.80 -4.65 -5.34
N ALA A 209 22.93 -5.16 -4.89
CA ALA A 209 23.54 -6.35 -5.45
C ALA A 209 22.78 -7.62 -5.01
N LEU A 210 22.88 -8.68 -5.79
CA LEU A 210 22.42 -10.02 -5.40
C LEU A 210 23.47 -10.70 -4.50
N ASN A 211 24.73 -10.63 -4.94
CA ASN A 211 25.84 -11.40 -4.34
C ASN A 211 26.61 -10.58 -3.28
N PRO A 212 27.28 -11.25 -2.33
CA PRO A 212 28.13 -10.58 -1.36
C PRO A 212 29.17 -9.67 -2.03
N HIS A 213 29.39 -8.48 -1.47
CA HIS A 213 30.38 -7.50 -1.96
C HIS A 213 30.25 -7.16 -3.45
N CYS A 214 29.00 -7.11 -3.95
CA CYS A 214 28.71 -6.88 -5.38
C CYS A 214 29.41 -7.90 -6.31
N GLY A 215 29.49 -9.16 -5.87
CA GLY A 215 30.07 -10.25 -6.65
C GLY A 215 31.61 -10.27 -6.75
N GLU A 216 32.33 -9.28 -6.17
CA GLU A 216 33.80 -9.18 -6.23
C GLU A 216 34.37 -9.45 -7.63
N PHE A 217 33.90 -8.69 -8.63
CA PHE A 217 34.28 -8.84 -10.03
C PHE A 217 33.99 -10.23 -10.62
N GLY A 218 33.00 -10.94 -10.10
CA GLY A 218 32.58 -12.28 -10.55
C GLY A 218 33.16 -13.44 -9.74
N LEU A 219 33.89 -13.16 -8.66
CA LEU A 219 34.40 -14.18 -7.75
C LEU A 219 33.31 -14.83 -6.92
N CYS A 220 32.33 -14.03 -6.48
CA CYS A 220 31.22 -14.46 -5.63
C CYS A 220 29.87 -14.51 -6.38
N GLY A 221 29.89 -14.59 -7.70
CA GLY A 221 28.72 -14.54 -8.57
C GLY A 221 28.92 -13.50 -9.67
N ARG A 222 28.17 -13.62 -10.76
CA ARG A 222 28.36 -12.78 -11.94
C ARG A 222 27.15 -11.90 -12.29
N GLU A 223 26.08 -11.99 -11.54
CA GLU A 223 24.83 -11.29 -11.83
C GLU A 223 25.04 -9.76 -11.87
N GLU A 224 25.91 -9.22 -11.03
CA GLU A 224 26.26 -7.80 -11.01
C GLU A 224 26.94 -7.37 -12.31
N VAL A 225 27.83 -8.22 -12.84
CA VAL A 225 28.60 -7.94 -14.06
C VAL A 225 27.80 -8.21 -15.32
N ASP A 226 27.02 -9.31 -15.31
CA ASP A 226 26.35 -9.81 -16.51
C ASP A 226 24.92 -9.26 -16.68
N VAL A 227 24.25 -8.86 -15.59
CA VAL A 227 22.85 -8.42 -15.61
C VAL A 227 22.65 -7.06 -14.94
N ILE A 228 23.00 -6.93 -13.65
CA ILE A 228 22.55 -5.75 -12.85
C ILE A 228 23.21 -4.47 -13.35
N GLY A 229 24.55 -4.44 -13.43
CA GLY A 229 25.30 -3.26 -13.92
C GLY A 229 24.87 -2.84 -15.32
N PRO A 230 24.92 -3.75 -16.32
CA PRO A 230 24.48 -3.44 -17.69
C PRO A 230 23.02 -2.93 -17.78
N THR A 231 22.11 -3.48 -16.97
CA THR A 231 20.70 -3.02 -16.95
C THR A 231 20.60 -1.60 -16.42
N ILE A 232 21.30 -1.29 -15.32
CA ILE A 232 21.31 0.07 -14.75
C ILE A 232 21.84 1.07 -15.78
N GLU A 233 22.99 0.79 -16.39
CA GLU A 233 23.61 1.66 -17.42
C GLU A 233 22.65 1.91 -18.58
N LYS A 234 21.98 0.87 -19.05
CA LYS A 234 21.00 0.93 -20.14
C LYS A 234 19.79 1.78 -19.77
N VAL A 235 19.20 1.54 -18.59
CA VAL A 235 18.05 2.32 -18.09
C VAL A 235 18.41 3.80 -17.96
N VAL A 236 19.53 4.13 -17.31
CA VAL A 236 19.96 5.53 -17.15
C VAL A 236 20.19 6.22 -18.49
N LYS A 237 20.83 5.52 -19.45
CA LYS A 237 21.07 6.05 -20.79
C LYS A 237 19.78 6.32 -21.58
N GLU A 238 18.80 5.45 -21.44
CA GLU A 238 17.54 5.53 -22.20
C GLU A 238 16.54 6.52 -21.60
N THR A 239 16.50 6.63 -20.26
CA THR A 239 15.44 7.39 -19.56
C THR A 239 15.93 8.66 -18.88
N GLY A 240 17.21 8.73 -18.53
CA GLY A 240 17.77 9.80 -17.71
C GLY A 240 17.32 9.76 -16.25
N TRP A 241 16.77 8.64 -15.77
CA TRP A 241 16.37 8.49 -14.38
C TRP A 241 17.58 8.47 -13.45
N ASN A 242 17.38 8.88 -12.20
CA ASN A 242 18.42 8.91 -11.18
C ASN A 242 18.57 7.52 -10.51
N VAL A 243 19.14 6.58 -11.24
CA VAL A 243 19.35 5.20 -10.81
C VAL A 243 20.84 4.94 -10.65
N THR A 244 21.25 4.41 -9.51
CA THR A 244 22.64 4.10 -9.21
C THR A 244 22.79 2.72 -8.58
N GLY A 245 24.00 2.13 -8.68
CA GLY A 245 24.32 0.80 -8.16
C GLY A 245 25.12 -0.04 -9.18
N PRO A 246 25.28 -1.38 -8.98
CA PRO A 246 24.82 -2.07 -7.77
C PRO A 246 25.58 -1.70 -6.50
N TYR A 247 24.87 -1.70 -5.37
CA TYR A 247 25.44 -1.46 -4.05
C TYR A 247 25.43 -2.73 -3.21
N SER A 248 26.42 -2.93 -2.36
CA SER A 248 26.46 -4.05 -1.43
C SER A 248 25.25 -4.04 -0.51
N ALA A 249 24.43 -5.10 -0.53
CA ALA A 249 23.13 -5.14 0.12
C ALA A 249 23.20 -5.06 1.66
N ASP A 250 24.31 -5.51 2.25
CA ASP A 250 24.55 -5.49 3.70
C ASP A 250 24.78 -4.07 4.26
N THR A 251 25.19 -3.12 3.41
CA THR A 251 25.48 -1.72 3.81
C THR A 251 24.54 -0.70 3.18
N LEU A 252 23.90 -1.02 2.05
CA LEU A 252 23.03 -0.11 1.31
C LEU A 252 21.94 0.54 2.18
N PHE A 253 21.30 -0.26 3.03
CA PHE A 253 20.21 0.24 3.87
C PHE A 253 20.66 1.23 4.94
N ILE A 254 21.94 1.31 5.29
CA ILE A 254 22.49 2.34 6.19
C ILE A 254 22.32 3.71 5.53
N SER A 255 22.79 3.87 4.28
CA SER A 255 22.65 5.10 3.51
C SER A 255 21.19 5.40 3.15
N ALA A 256 20.41 4.39 2.77
CA ALA A 256 19.02 4.57 2.44
C ALA A 256 18.20 5.10 3.64
N LEU A 257 18.43 4.55 4.83
CA LEU A 257 17.79 5.02 6.07
C LEU A 257 18.31 6.39 6.54
N ALA A 258 19.53 6.79 6.14
CA ALA A 258 20.03 8.13 6.36
C ALA A 258 19.43 9.19 5.41
N GLY A 259 18.63 8.73 4.41
CA GLY A 259 17.95 9.61 3.47
C GLY A 259 18.73 9.91 2.19
N ASP A 260 19.76 9.11 1.87
CA ASP A 260 20.51 9.28 0.62
C ASP A 260 19.70 8.80 -0.60
N PHE A 261 18.75 7.87 -0.39
CA PHE A 261 17.90 7.29 -1.42
C PHE A 261 16.43 7.31 -1.00
N ASP A 262 15.55 7.38 -1.98
CA ASP A 262 14.09 7.37 -1.81
C ASP A 262 13.51 5.97 -2.12
N VAL A 263 14.18 5.23 -3.01
CA VAL A 263 13.79 3.88 -3.43
C VAL A 263 15.00 2.96 -3.42
N VAL A 264 14.84 1.78 -2.85
CA VAL A 264 15.80 0.67 -2.95
C VAL A 264 15.18 -0.46 -3.77
N VAL A 265 15.80 -0.78 -4.90
CA VAL A 265 15.46 -1.96 -5.70
C VAL A 265 16.26 -3.14 -5.18
N THR A 266 15.58 -4.13 -4.65
CA THR A 266 16.16 -5.38 -4.13
C THR A 266 16.01 -6.52 -5.12
N MET A 267 16.87 -7.53 -5.01
CA MET A 267 16.85 -8.66 -5.93
C MET A 267 15.81 -9.71 -5.55
N TYR A 268 15.50 -9.85 -4.25
CA TYR A 268 14.52 -10.81 -3.74
C TYR A 268 13.81 -10.27 -2.48
N HIS A 269 12.72 -10.92 -2.13
CA HIS A 269 11.79 -10.47 -1.08
C HIS A 269 12.48 -10.16 0.27
N ASP A 270 13.21 -11.12 0.84
CA ASP A 270 13.72 -10.96 2.21
C ASP A 270 14.86 -9.94 2.30
N GLN A 271 15.56 -9.66 1.18
CA GLN A 271 16.64 -8.67 1.15
C GLN A 271 16.14 -7.28 1.57
N GLY A 272 14.95 -6.88 1.16
CA GLY A 272 14.33 -5.61 1.56
C GLY A 272 13.47 -5.72 2.82
N GLN A 273 12.71 -6.80 2.95
CA GLN A 273 11.76 -6.96 4.05
C GLN A 273 12.42 -7.07 5.43
N ILE A 274 13.55 -7.78 5.52
CA ILE A 274 14.30 -7.90 6.76
C ILE A 274 14.79 -6.52 7.20
N ALA A 275 15.39 -5.74 6.29
CA ALA A 275 15.91 -4.42 6.59
C ALA A 275 14.83 -3.47 7.11
N LEU A 276 13.69 -3.34 6.41
CA LEU A 276 12.61 -2.44 6.82
C LEU A 276 11.94 -2.89 8.11
N LYS A 277 11.65 -4.19 8.25
CA LYS A 277 10.92 -4.70 9.42
C LYS A 277 11.73 -4.67 10.70
N LEU A 278 13.07 -4.87 10.63
CA LEU A 278 13.94 -4.74 11.80
C LEU A 278 14.00 -3.30 12.31
N VAL A 279 13.99 -2.32 11.43
CA VAL A 279 14.06 -0.91 11.80
C VAL A 279 12.72 -0.39 12.33
N GLY A 280 11.59 -0.90 11.82
CA GLY A 280 10.30 -0.39 12.25
C GLY A 280 9.09 -1.10 11.70
N PHE A 281 8.84 -2.35 12.08
CA PHE A 281 7.70 -3.13 11.61
C PHE A 281 6.35 -2.38 11.69
N GLN A 282 6.11 -1.71 12.82
CA GLN A 282 4.87 -0.95 13.04
C GLN A 282 4.79 0.34 12.19
N ARG A 283 5.91 0.77 11.60
CA ARG A 283 5.97 1.95 10.74
C ARG A 283 5.86 1.63 9.26
N CYS A 284 5.97 0.35 8.91
CA CYS A 284 5.84 -0.09 7.52
C CYS A 284 4.39 -0.01 7.05
N ILE A 285 4.23 0.38 5.81
CA ILE A 285 2.96 0.35 5.07
C ILE A 285 3.17 -0.38 3.74
N THR A 286 2.06 -0.77 3.14
CA THR A 286 2.02 -1.28 1.77
C THR A 286 1.34 -0.26 0.88
N VAL A 287 2.02 0.16 -0.18
CA VAL A 287 1.48 1.00 -1.25
C VAL A 287 1.22 0.12 -2.46
N ALA A 288 0.09 0.30 -3.10
CA ALA A 288 -0.21 -0.31 -4.39
C ALA A 288 0.58 0.45 -5.47
N GLY A 289 1.82 -0.02 -5.73
CA GLY A 289 2.74 0.61 -6.68
C GLY A 289 2.27 0.48 -8.12
N GLY A 290 2.58 1.50 -8.94
CA GLY A 290 2.19 1.54 -10.35
C GLY A 290 0.73 1.88 -10.60
N GLN A 291 -0.11 2.01 -9.57
CA GLN A 291 -1.53 2.33 -9.74
C GLN A 291 -1.75 3.79 -10.11
N PRO A 292 -2.80 4.10 -10.89
CA PRO A 292 -3.07 5.47 -11.34
C PRO A 292 -3.60 6.38 -10.22
N TYR A 293 -3.96 5.81 -9.08
CA TYR A 293 -4.45 6.52 -7.89
C TYR A 293 -3.64 6.08 -6.66
N PRO A 294 -3.41 7.00 -5.70
CA PRO A 294 -2.81 6.66 -4.42
C PRO A 294 -3.68 5.66 -3.64
N ILE A 295 -3.12 4.48 -3.38
CA ILE A 295 -3.80 3.41 -2.65
C ILE A 295 -2.79 2.80 -1.69
N ALA A 296 -3.12 2.74 -0.40
CA ALA A 296 -2.24 2.14 0.59
C ALA A 296 -3.02 1.41 1.69
N THR A 297 -2.32 0.53 2.37
CA THR A 297 -2.83 -0.20 3.53
C THR A 297 -1.73 -0.40 4.57
N CYS A 298 -2.10 -0.87 5.76
CA CYS A 298 -1.13 -1.25 6.78
C CYS A 298 -0.35 -2.50 6.37
N ALA A 299 0.86 -2.65 6.92
CA ALA A 299 1.72 -3.79 6.61
C ALA A 299 1.35 -5.09 7.34
N HIS A 300 0.29 -5.08 8.17
CA HIS A 300 -0.20 -6.28 8.88
C HIS A 300 -1.54 -6.74 8.31
N GLY A 301 -1.84 -8.01 8.46
CA GLY A 301 -3.11 -8.60 8.03
C GLY A 301 -4.26 -8.35 9.03
N THR A 302 -5.35 -9.11 8.86
CA THR A 302 -6.61 -8.99 9.62
C THR A 302 -6.51 -9.20 11.13
N ALA A 303 -5.39 -9.74 11.63
CA ALA A 303 -5.09 -9.94 13.05
C ALA A 303 -6.28 -10.55 13.83
N PHE A 304 -6.79 -11.66 13.37
CA PHE A 304 -7.96 -12.36 13.92
C PHE A 304 -7.85 -12.66 15.42
N ASP A 305 -6.64 -12.87 15.91
CA ASP A 305 -6.35 -13.08 17.34
C ASP A 305 -6.58 -11.83 18.21
N LYS A 306 -6.68 -10.65 17.60
CA LYS A 306 -6.85 -9.35 18.28
C LYS A 306 -8.24 -8.74 18.13
N VAL A 307 -9.10 -9.31 17.30
CA VAL A 307 -10.43 -8.77 17.03
C VAL A 307 -11.27 -8.70 18.32
N GLY A 308 -12.02 -7.63 18.50
CA GLY A 308 -12.83 -7.38 19.69
C GLY A 308 -12.07 -6.92 20.93
N LYS A 309 -10.75 -6.72 20.85
CA LYS A 309 -9.89 -6.41 21.99
C LYS A 309 -9.34 -4.97 22.02
N ALA A 310 -9.59 -4.19 20.97
CA ALA A 310 -9.04 -2.84 20.81
C ALA A 310 -7.51 -2.77 21.08
N SER A 311 -6.76 -3.83 20.73
CA SER A 311 -5.35 -3.99 21.10
C SER A 311 -4.38 -3.92 19.92
N VAL A 312 -4.89 -3.64 18.70
CA VAL A 312 -4.08 -3.43 17.51
C VAL A 312 -3.45 -2.03 17.55
N THR A 313 -2.21 -1.90 17.08
CA THR A 313 -1.56 -0.59 16.93
C THR A 313 -2.04 0.10 15.65
N THR A 314 -2.18 1.40 15.69
CA THR A 314 -2.64 2.21 14.56
C THR A 314 -1.52 2.80 13.71
N ASP A 315 -0.26 2.74 14.18
CA ASP A 315 0.89 3.44 13.58
C ASP A 315 1.03 3.22 12.06
N SER A 316 0.91 1.96 11.62
CA SER A 316 0.98 1.60 10.20
C SER A 316 -0.19 2.21 9.41
N PHE A 317 -1.41 2.13 9.93
CA PHE A 317 -2.58 2.65 9.23
C PHE A 317 -2.59 4.19 9.20
N GLU A 318 -2.16 4.85 10.29
CA GLU A 318 -1.94 6.30 10.33
C GLU A 318 -0.98 6.76 9.23
N ARG A 319 0.12 6.04 9.04
CA ARG A 319 1.09 6.33 7.98
C ARG A 319 0.50 6.09 6.59
N ALA A 320 -0.29 5.05 6.40
CA ALA A 320 -0.99 4.80 5.15
C ALA A 320 -1.89 6.00 4.78
N VAL A 321 -2.68 6.52 5.72
CA VAL A 321 -3.51 7.72 5.51
C VAL A 321 -2.67 8.93 5.12
N ARG A 322 -1.61 9.22 5.89
CA ARG A 322 -0.72 10.37 5.64
C ARG A 322 -0.04 10.27 4.27
N THR A 323 0.49 9.10 3.95
CA THR A 323 1.19 8.87 2.68
C THR A 323 0.24 8.98 1.50
N THR A 324 -0.95 8.36 1.57
CA THR A 324 -1.96 8.47 0.52
C THR A 324 -2.40 9.91 0.30
N ALA A 325 -2.56 10.69 1.36
CA ALA A 325 -2.88 12.12 1.26
C ALA A 325 -1.75 12.92 0.59
N LYS A 326 -0.48 12.68 0.97
CA LYS A 326 0.70 13.29 0.33
C LYS A 326 0.75 12.98 -1.16
N MET A 327 0.57 11.73 -1.53
CA MET A 327 0.55 11.29 -2.94
C MET A 327 -0.62 11.91 -3.73
N ALA A 328 -1.80 12.03 -3.13
CA ALA A 328 -2.96 12.65 -3.76
C ALA A 328 -2.72 14.14 -4.05
N LEU A 329 -2.13 14.88 -3.11
CA LEU A 329 -1.76 16.27 -3.31
C LEU A 329 -0.69 16.45 -4.40
N ALA A 330 0.35 15.62 -4.38
CA ALA A 330 1.40 15.64 -5.40
C ALA A 330 0.84 15.35 -6.81
N LYS A 331 -0.09 14.40 -6.92
CA LYS A 331 -0.78 14.11 -8.19
C LYS A 331 -1.60 15.32 -8.67
N ARG A 332 -2.30 16.00 -7.78
CA ARG A 332 -3.09 17.20 -8.11
C ARG A 332 -2.21 18.32 -8.66
N GLU A 333 -1.04 18.54 -8.04
CA GLU A 333 -0.08 19.54 -8.50
C GLU A 333 0.46 19.24 -9.90
N LYS A 334 0.80 17.97 -10.18
CA LYS A 334 1.24 17.52 -11.53
C LYS A 334 0.17 17.74 -12.62
N ILE A 335 -1.13 17.65 -12.30
CA ILE A 335 -2.22 17.87 -13.26
C ILE A 335 -2.47 19.36 -13.49
N SER A 336 -2.17 20.20 -12.50
CA SER A 336 -2.46 21.65 -12.52
C SER A 336 -1.33 22.49 -13.11
N GLY A 337 -0.09 21.97 -13.20
CA GLY A 337 1.10 22.61 -13.76
C GLY A 337 1.38 22.13 -15.17
#